data_c614b5bdefcd0db065e053a3646eed92
#
_entry.id   c614b5bdefcd0db065e053a3646eed92
#
_cell.length_a   1.000
_cell.length_b   1.000
_cell.length_c   1.000
_cell.angle_alpha   90.00
_cell.angle_beta   90.00
_cell.angle_gamma   90.00
#
_symmetry.space_group_name_H-M   'P 1'
#
loop_
_entity.id
_entity.type
_entity.pdbx_description
1 polymer ?
#
loop_
_entity_poly.entity_id
_entity_poly.type
_entity_poly.pdbx_seq_one_letter_code
_entity_poly.pdbx_strand_id
1 'polypeptide(L)'
;MTVAFMLELLQPKEGEIILDVGSGSGWTSALLAEIVGRQGKIFAIERIRKLKEFGEENVRKMGYENVTFLTGNGVRGWPEKARFDKILVNAAAVDIPPALTEQLSPGGKMVIPLDDARGSMVWLGKNEDGTLQERRFSGFAFVPLIDR
;
A
#
# COMPACT_ATOMS: atom_id res chain seq x y z
N MET A 1 -15.93 -2.69 4.61
CA MET A 1 -15.25 -3.22 5.79
C MET A 1 -13.87 -3.79 5.50
N THR A 2 -13.56 -4.13 4.23
CA THR A 2 -12.25 -4.66 3.84
C THR A 2 -11.10 -3.69 4.15
N VAL A 3 -11.27 -2.41 3.87
CA VAL A 3 -10.22 -1.40 4.16
C VAL A 3 -9.93 -1.33 5.65
N ALA A 4 -10.95 -1.38 6.51
CA ALA A 4 -10.77 -1.38 7.95
C ALA A 4 -9.96 -2.60 8.41
N PHE A 5 -10.24 -3.77 7.85
CA PHE A 5 -9.48 -4.98 8.16
C PHE A 5 -8.03 -4.86 7.71
N MET A 6 -7.79 -4.32 6.51
CA MET A 6 -6.44 -4.11 6.01
C MET A 6 -5.64 -3.16 6.92
N LEU A 7 -6.26 -2.06 7.35
CA LEU A 7 -5.62 -1.12 8.27
C LEU A 7 -5.34 -1.74 9.64
N GLU A 8 -6.26 -2.58 10.11
CA GLU A 8 -6.06 -3.30 11.37
C GLU A 8 -4.86 -4.24 11.30
N LEU A 9 -4.69 -4.93 10.16
CA LEU A 9 -3.52 -5.79 9.93
C LEU A 9 -2.24 -4.97 9.77
N LEU A 10 -2.30 -3.87 9.04
CA LEU A 10 -1.15 -3.03 8.71
C LEU A 10 -0.62 -2.27 9.92
N GLN A 11 -1.51 -1.81 10.78
CA GLN A 11 -1.19 -1.01 11.97
C GLN A 11 -0.32 0.21 11.67
N PRO A 12 -0.76 1.10 10.76
CA PRO A 12 0.01 2.30 10.47
C PRO A 12 0.10 3.20 11.71
N LYS A 13 1.24 3.87 11.87
CA LYS A 13 1.52 4.69 13.05
C LYS A 13 1.98 6.08 12.66
N GLU A 14 1.82 7.01 13.58
CA GLU A 14 2.28 8.38 13.42
C GLU A 14 3.76 8.41 13.06
N GLY A 15 4.10 9.29 12.11
CA GLY A 15 5.48 9.50 11.68
C GLY A 15 6.00 8.51 10.64
N GLU A 16 5.24 7.49 10.28
CA GLU A 16 5.70 6.47 9.35
C GLU A 16 5.68 6.93 7.90
N ILE A 17 6.52 6.27 7.09
CA ILE A 17 6.58 6.43 5.64
C ILE A 17 5.92 5.21 5.03
N ILE A 18 4.83 5.41 4.29
CA ILE A 18 3.98 4.33 3.79
C ILE A 18 3.83 4.42 2.27
N LEU A 19 3.94 3.27 1.60
CA LEU A 19 3.63 3.13 0.19
C LEU A 19 2.19 2.61 0.05
N ASP A 20 1.37 3.31 -0.73
CA ASP A 20 -0.02 2.95 -1.04
C ASP A 20 -0.11 2.60 -2.52
N VAL A 21 -0.22 1.32 -2.83
CA VAL A 21 -0.25 0.80 -4.20
C VAL A 21 -1.69 0.58 -4.64
N GLY A 22 -2.06 1.18 -5.78
CA GLY A 22 -3.45 1.15 -6.26
C GLY A 22 -4.29 2.18 -5.53
N SER A 23 -3.83 3.43 -5.51
CA SER A 23 -4.45 4.49 -4.72
C SER A 23 -5.85 4.90 -5.20
N GLY A 24 -6.18 4.62 -6.45
CA GLY A 24 -7.52 4.85 -7.00
C GLY A 24 -8.04 6.26 -6.75
N SER A 25 -9.18 6.35 -6.06
CA SER A 25 -9.83 7.64 -5.75
C SER A 25 -9.12 8.46 -4.68
N GLY A 26 -8.05 7.91 -4.06
CA GLY A 26 -7.32 8.58 -3.00
C GLY A 26 -7.84 8.32 -1.59
N TRP A 27 -8.89 7.52 -1.46
CA TRP A 27 -9.51 7.26 -0.15
C TRP A 27 -8.53 6.64 0.86
N THR A 28 -7.85 5.56 0.48
CA THR A 28 -6.87 4.92 1.37
C THR A 28 -5.68 5.81 1.64
N SER A 29 -5.21 6.54 0.63
CA SER A 29 -4.11 7.50 0.81
C SER A 29 -4.46 8.58 1.83
N ALA A 30 -5.70 9.09 1.78
CA ALA A 30 -6.18 10.09 2.74
C ALA A 30 -6.25 9.52 4.16
N LEU A 31 -6.77 8.29 4.31
CA LEU A 31 -6.83 7.64 5.62
C LEU A 31 -5.43 7.44 6.20
N LEU A 32 -4.50 6.96 5.39
CA LEU A 32 -3.12 6.78 5.82
C LEU A 32 -2.46 8.11 6.17
N ALA A 33 -2.70 9.15 5.35
CA ALA A 33 -2.16 10.49 5.59
C ALA A 33 -2.61 11.05 6.95
N GLU A 34 -3.88 10.84 7.29
CA GLU A 34 -4.41 11.25 8.60
C GLU A 34 -3.71 10.52 9.75
N ILE A 35 -3.51 9.21 9.58
CA ILE A 35 -2.92 8.39 10.64
C ILE A 35 -1.45 8.75 10.88
N VAL A 36 -0.66 8.89 9.81
CA VAL A 36 0.78 9.17 9.96
C VAL A 36 1.07 10.61 10.37
N GLY A 37 0.13 11.51 10.13
CA GLY A 37 0.25 12.90 10.53
C GLY A 37 1.31 13.68 9.76
N ARG A 38 1.59 14.89 10.22
CA ARG A 38 2.54 15.82 9.57
C ARG A 38 3.97 15.30 9.50
N GLN A 39 4.37 14.47 10.44
CA GLN A 39 5.72 13.91 10.50
C GLN A 39 5.86 12.69 9.57
N GLY A 40 4.75 12.11 9.14
CA GLY A 40 4.74 10.96 8.25
C GLY A 40 4.57 11.37 6.79
N LYS A 41 4.71 10.38 5.90
CA LYS A 41 4.62 10.60 4.47
C LYS A 41 3.96 9.41 3.79
N ILE A 42 3.07 9.70 2.84
CA ILE A 42 2.45 8.67 2.00
C ILE A 42 2.96 8.84 0.57
N PHE A 43 3.41 7.75 -0.02
CA PHE A 43 3.73 7.65 -1.44
C PHE A 43 2.70 6.77 -2.09
N ALA A 44 1.95 7.33 -3.03
CA ALA A 44 0.80 6.66 -3.65
C ALA A 44 1.07 6.40 -5.12
N ILE A 45 0.82 5.16 -5.56
CA ILE A 45 0.99 4.76 -6.95
C ILE A 45 -0.35 4.37 -7.54
N GLU A 46 -0.66 4.90 -8.72
CA GLU A 46 -1.82 4.51 -9.50
C GLU A 46 -1.41 4.31 -10.96
N ARG A 47 -1.82 3.21 -11.56
CA ARG A 47 -1.45 2.86 -12.93
C ARG A 47 -2.13 3.76 -13.96
N ILE A 48 -3.37 4.14 -13.68
CA ILE A 48 -4.19 4.91 -14.62
C ILE A 48 -4.04 6.40 -14.33
N ARG A 49 -3.46 7.13 -15.26
CA ARG A 49 -3.15 8.55 -15.07
C ARG A 49 -4.35 9.40 -14.66
N LYS A 50 -5.48 9.24 -15.34
CA LYS A 50 -6.69 10.01 -15.01
C LYS A 50 -7.20 9.72 -13.61
N LEU A 51 -7.12 8.47 -13.19
CA LEU A 51 -7.53 8.06 -11.86
C LEU A 51 -6.56 8.60 -10.80
N LYS A 52 -5.26 8.59 -11.10
CA LYS A 52 -4.24 9.20 -10.24
C LYS A 52 -4.52 10.69 -10.04
N GLU A 53 -4.80 11.41 -11.11
CA GLU A 53 -5.11 12.85 -11.05
C GLU A 53 -6.37 13.10 -10.22
N PHE A 54 -7.38 12.27 -10.40
CA PHE A 54 -8.62 12.34 -9.62
C PHE A 54 -8.36 12.11 -8.12
N GLY A 55 -7.62 11.07 -7.80
CA GLY A 55 -7.27 10.77 -6.40
C GLY A 55 -6.43 11.86 -5.76
N GLU A 56 -5.46 12.38 -6.49
CA GLU A 56 -4.61 13.48 -6.03
C GLU A 56 -5.43 14.72 -5.71
N GLU A 57 -6.37 15.07 -6.59
CA GLU A 57 -7.27 16.21 -6.38
C GLU A 57 -8.17 16.00 -5.15
N ASN A 58 -8.70 14.79 -4.98
CA ASN A 58 -9.54 14.46 -3.82
C ASN A 58 -8.75 14.63 -2.52
N VAL A 59 -7.53 14.13 -2.47
CA VAL A 59 -6.68 14.23 -1.28
C VAL A 59 -6.33 15.69 -0.98
N ARG A 60 -6.03 16.47 -2.01
CA ARG A 60 -5.77 17.90 -1.87
C ARG A 60 -6.96 18.63 -1.29
N LYS A 61 -8.17 18.34 -1.79
CA LYS A 61 -9.41 18.95 -1.28
C LYS A 61 -9.68 18.63 0.18
N MET A 62 -9.24 17.47 0.63
CA MET A 62 -9.35 17.07 2.04
C MET A 62 -8.29 17.73 2.93
N GLY A 63 -7.35 18.48 2.34
CA GLY A 63 -6.37 19.25 3.09
C GLY A 63 -5.09 18.53 3.47
N TYR A 64 -4.86 17.33 2.93
CA TYR A 64 -3.63 16.58 3.21
C TYR A 64 -2.51 16.99 2.26
N GLU A 65 -1.37 17.37 2.82
CA GLU A 65 -0.19 17.81 2.06
C GLU A 65 0.95 16.79 2.10
N ASN A 66 0.80 15.72 2.87
CA ASN A 66 1.83 14.71 3.10
C ASN A 66 1.71 13.49 2.18
N VAL A 67 1.05 13.62 1.04
CA VAL A 67 0.89 12.55 0.04
C VAL A 67 1.52 12.98 -1.28
N THR A 68 2.39 12.11 -1.81
CA THR A 68 2.99 12.31 -3.14
C THR A 68 2.51 11.19 -4.06
N PHE A 69 2.00 11.54 -5.22
CA PHE A 69 1.41 10.59 -6.17
C PHE A 69 2.31 10.34 -7.37
N LEU A 70 2.28 9.11 -7.86
CA LEU A 70 2.99 8.68 -9.06
C LEU A 70 2.05 7.88 -9.95
N THR A 71 2.05 8.18 -11.25
CA THR A 71 1.47 7.27 -12.24
C THR A 71 2.53 6.24 -12.57
N GLY A 72 2.26 4.97 -12.27
CA GLY A 72 3.27 3.94 -12.47
C GLY A 72 2.78 2.53 -12.20
N ASN A 73 3.68 1.58 -12.42
CA ASN A 73 3.44 0.17 -12.20
C ASN A 73 3.67 -0.18 -10.72
N GLY A 74 2.58 -0.48 -10.01
CA GLY A 74 2.64 -0.80 -8.58
C GLY A 74 3.46 -2.03 -8.23
N VAL A 75 3.59 -2.99 -9.16
CA VAL A 75 4.40 -4.20 -8.95
C VAL A 75 5.88 -3.84 -8.73
N ARG A 76 6.32 -2.74 -9.31
CA ARG A 76 7.71 -2.25 -9.16
C ARG A 76 7.92 -1.41 -7.90
N GLY A 77 6.84 -1.01 -7.24
CA GLY A 77 6.93 -0.09 -6.11
C GLY A 77 7.48 1.27 -6.53
N TRP A 78 8.24 1.87 -5.63
CA TRP A 78 8.85 3.18 -5.88
C TRP A 78 10.25 3.20 -5.29
N PRO A 79 11.24 2.59 -5.99
CA PRO A 79 12.59 2.39 -5.46
C PRO A 79 13.28 3.68 -5.01
N GLU A 80 13.05 4.79 -5.73
CA GLU A 80 13.67 6.07 -5.43
C GLU A 80 13.20 6.68 -4.10
N LYS A 81 12.06 6.18 -3.60
CA LYS A 81 11.49 6.65 -2.33
C LYS A 81 11.57 5.63 -1.21
N ALA A 82 12.03 4.40 -1.53
CA ALA A 82 12.18 3.35 -0.53
C ALA A 82 13.26 3.79 0.51
N ARG A 83 13.25 3.22 1.68
CA ARG A 83 12.38 2.12 2.14
C ARG A 83 11.13 2.65 2.83
N PHE A 84 10.13 1.76 2.95
CA PHE A 84 8.85 2.09 3.55
C PHE A 84 8.65 1.31 4.85
N ASP A 85 8.08 1.97 5.85
CA ASP A 85 7.72 1.31 7.13
C ASP A 85 6.52 0.37 6.93
N LYS A 86 5.61 0.75 6.05
CA LYS A 86 4.42 -0.03 5.72
C LYS A 86 4.17 0.04 4.22
N ILE A 87 3.57 -1.03 3.69
CA ILE A 87 3.11 -1.07 2.29
C ILE A 87 1.69 -1.62 2.28
N LEU A 88 0.77 -0.87 1.70
CA LEU A 88 -0.62 -1.28 1.50
C LEU A 88 -0.87 -1.45 0.01
N VAL A 89 -1.39 -2.62 -0.38
CA VAL A 89 -1.71 -2.90 -1.79
C VAL A 89 -3.21 -3.12 -1.92
N ASN A 90 -3.86 -2.32 -2.76
CA ASN A 90 -5.32 -2.30 -2.93
C ASN A 90 -5.80 -3.03 -4.19
N ALA A 91 -4.97 -3.92 -4.73
CA ALA A 91 -5.32 -4.75 -5.88
C ALA A 91 -4.68 -6.12 -5.71
N ALA A 92 -5.34 -7.17 -6.19
CA ALA A 92 -4.89 -8.53 -5.97
C ALA A 92 -3.73 -8.90 -6.90
N ALA A 93 -2.62 -9.33 -6.34
CA ALA A 93 -1.44 -9.77 -7.08
C ALA A 93 -1.49 -11.28 -7.31
N VAL A 94 -0.90 -11.74 -8.41
CA VAL A 94 -0.76 -13.19 -8.67
C VAL A 94 0.19 -13.79 -7.63
N ASP A 95 1.30 -13.13 -7.39
CA ASP A 95 2.28 -13.48 -6.38
C ASP A 95 2.73 -12.22 -5.64
N ILE A 96 3.35 -12.38 -4.47
CA ILE A 96 3.89 -11.24 -3.74
C ILE A 96 5.08 -10.66 -4.53
N PRO A 97 4.99 -9.40 -5.00
CA PRO A 97 6.07 -8.82 -5.82
C PRO A 97 7.37 -8.69 -5.04
N PRO A 98 8.48 -9.27 -5.52
CA PRO A 98 9.77 -9.15 -4.83
C PRO A 98 10.22 -7.70 -4.63
N ALA A 99 9.92 -6.82 -5.60
CA ALA A 99 10.29 -5.41 -5.48
C ALA A 99 9.68 -4.76 -4.25
N LEU A 100 8.45 -5.14 -3.89
CA LEU A 100 7.79 -4.59 -2.71
C LEU A 100 8.41 -5.12 -1.42
N THR A 101 8.73 -6.41 -1.36
CA THR A 101 9.39 -6.95 -0.16
C THR A 101 10.77 -6.36 0.05
N GLU A 102 11.50 -6.09 -1.03
CA GLU A 102 12.82 -5.43 -0.97
C GLU A 102 12.72 -4.01 -0.45
N GLN A 103 11.66 -3.29 -0.80
CA GLN A 103 11.46 -1.91 -0.40
C GLN A 103 10.87 -1.75 0.99
N LEU A 104 10.44 -2.84 1.61
CA LEU A 104 9.95 -2.84 2.98
C LEU A 104 11.12 -2.76 3.96
N SER A 105 11.04 -1.85 4.91
CA SER A 105 12.06 -1.71 5.95
C SER A 105 12.08 -2.93 6.87
N PRO A 106 13.24 -3.30 7.42
CA PRO A 106 13.27 -4.25 8.55
C PRO A 106 12.32 -3.78 9.66
N GLY A 107 11.52 -4.67 10.18
CA GLY A 107 10.46 -4.34 11.14
C GLY A 107 9.17 -3.85 10.50
N GLY A 108 9.16 -3.69 9.17
CA GLY A 108 7.99 -3.21 8.44
C GLY A 108 6.95 -4.29 8.18
N LYS A 109 5.76 -3.84 7.76
CA LYS A 109 4.62 -4.72 7.46
C LYS A 109 4.01 -4.35 6.12
N MET A 110 3.56 -5.37 5.39
CA MET A 110 2.83 -5.21 4.14
C MET A 110 1.53 -5.98 4.22
N VAL A 111 0.47 -5.38 3.69
CA VAL A 111 -0.82 -6.04 3.52
C VAL A 111 -1.15 -6.04 2.04
N ILE A 112 -1.35 -7.23 1.47
CA ILE A 112 -1.56 -7.41 0.03
C ILE A 112 -2.56 -8.54 -0.23
N PRO A 113 -3.61 -8.29 -1.04
CA PRO A 113 -4.48 -9.38 -1.47
C PRO A 113 -3.82 -10.16 -2.60
N LEU A 114 -4.11 -11.46 -2.66
CA LEU A 114 -3.66 -12.33 -3.74
C LEU A 114 -4.85 -12.76 -4.60
N ASP A 115 -4.61 -12.83 -5.90
CA ASP A 115 -5.57 -13.34 -6.87
C ASP A 115 -5.43 -14.85 -6.93
N ASP A 116 -5.94 -15.53 -5.91
CA ASP A 116 -5.95 -16.98 -5.83
C ASP A 116 -7.38 -17.48 -5.62
N ALA A 117 -7.57 -18.80 -5.70
CA ALA A 117 -8.89 -19.42 -5.59
C ALA A 117 -9.59 -19.16 -4.25
N ARG A 118 -8.83 -18.81 -3.22
CA ARG A 118 -9.35 -18.57 -1.86
C ARG A 118 -9.67 -17.10 -1.60
N GLY A 119 -9.19 -16.19 -2.47
CA GLY A 119 -9.28 -14.76 -2.21
C GLY A 119 -8.48 -14.39 -0.97
N SER A 120 -7.20 -14.69 -0.97
CA SER A 120 -6.35 -14.50 0.21
C SER A 120 -5.98 -13.04 0.41
N MET A 121 -6.04 -12.61 1.69
CA MET A 121 -5.43 -11.38 2.17
C MET A 121 -4.16 -11.78 2.92
N VAL A 122 -3.02 -11.24 2.51
CA VAL A 122 -1.74 -11.61 3.12
C VAL A 122 -1.22 -10.46 3.98
N TRP A 123 -0.91 -10.81 5.23
CA TRP A 123 -0.08 -9.96 6.10
C TRP A 123 1.35 -10.50 6.01
N LEU A 124 2.29 -9.62 5.73
CA LEU A 124 3.69 -9.97 5.63
C LEU A 124 4.50 -9.04 6.53
N GLY A 125 5.29 -9.62 7.43
CA GLY A 125 6.19 -8.88 8.30
C GLY A 125 7.63 -9.16 7.95
N LYS A 126 8.47 -8.12 7.91
CA LYS A 126 9.91 -8.26 7.67
C LYS A 126 10.63 -8.14 9.00
N ASN A 127 11.32 -9.20 9.40
CA ASN A 127 12.10 -9.23 10.63
C ASN A 127 13.34 -8.35 10.50
N GLU A 128 13.94 -8.02 11.62
CA GLU A 128 15.16 -7.17 11.63
C GLU A 128 16.32 -7.80 10.85
N ASP A 129 16.37 -9.14 10.77
CA ASP A 129 17.39 -9.86 10.01
C ASP A 129 17.05 -9.99 8.52
N GLY A 130 15.92 -9.42 8.08
CA GLY A 130 15.47 -9.45 6.69
C GLY A 130 14.63 -10.66 6.31
N THR A 131 14.44 -11.63 7.22
CA THR A 131 13.54 -12.76 6.97
C THR A 131 12.08 -12.32 7.03
N LEU A 132 11.20 -13.08 6.37
CA LEU A 132 9.79 -12.72 6.22
C LEU A 132 8.90 -13.69 7.00
N GLN A 133 7.87 -13.13 7.64
CA GLN A 133 6.78 -13.88 8.24
C GLN A 133 5.51 -13.60 7.44
N GLU A 134 4.64 -14.60 7.33
CA GLU A 134 3.44 -14.47 6.51
C GLU A 134 2.23 -15.05 7.25
N ARG A 135 1.09 -14.36 7.12
CA ARG A 135 -0.21 -14.84 7.58
C ARG A 135 -1.22 -14.63 6.46
N ARG A 136 -2.10 -15.60 6.25
CA ARG A 136 -3.12 -15.54 5.20
C ARG A 136 -4.51 -15.62 5.79
N PHE A 137 -5.41 -14.80 5.22
CA PHE A 137 -6.83 -14.76 5.55
C PHE A 137 -7.61 -14.91 4.24
N SER A 138 -8.66 -15.73 4.22
CA SER A 138 -9.41 -16.00 2.99
C SER A 138 -10.75 -15.26 2.94
N GLY A 139 -11.41 -15.28 1.78
CA GLY A 139 -12.75 -14.74 1.60
C GLY A 139 -12.81 -13.30 1.10
N PHE A 140 -11.77 -12.82 0.42
CA PHE A 140 -11.70 -11.46 -0.11
C PHE A 140 -11.75 -11.44 -1.63
N ALA A 141 -12.24 -10.33 -2.20
CA ALA A 141 -12.26 -10.12 -3.64
C ALA A 141 -11.75 -8.71 -3.93
N PHE A 142 -10.82 -8.63 -4.89
CA PHE A 142 -10.20 -7.37 -5.33
C PHE A 142 -10.06 -7.35 -6.84
N VAL A 143 -9.95 -6.14 -7.40
CA VAL A 143 -9.53 -5.99 -8.78
C VAL A 143 -8.07 -6.45 -8.90
N PRO A 144 -7.66 -6.99 -10.07
CA PRO A 144 -6.29 -7.46 -10.22
C PRO A 144 -5.25 -6.33 -10.25
N LEU A 145 -4.09 -6.62 -9.66
CA LEU A 145 -2.92 -5.76 -9.78
C LEU A 145 -2.26 -6.10 -11.13
N ILE A 146 -2.19 -5.11 -11.99
CA ILE A 146 -1.68 -5.31 -13.35
C ILE A 146 -0.22 -4.89 -13.42
N ASP A 147 0.62 -5.79 -13.94
CA ASP A 147 2.06 -5.56 -14.12
C ASP A 147 2.34 -4.94 -15.49
N ARG A 148 2.05 -3.64 -15.61
CA ARG A 148 2.44 -2.84 -16.79
C ARG A 148 2.19 -1.34 -16.57
#